data_de3979117b442537b84682aa84a61e3b
#
_entry.id   de3979117b442537b84682aa84a61e3b
#
_cell.length_a   1.000
_cell.length_b   1.000
_cell.length_c   1.000
_cell.angle_alpha   90.00
_cell.angle_beta   90.00
_cell.angle_gamma   90.00
#
_symmetry.space_group_name_H-M   'P 1'
#
loop_
_entity.id
_entity.type
_entity.pdbx_description
1 polymer ?
#
loop_
_entity_poly.entity_id
_entity_poly.type
_entity_poly.pdbx_seq_one_letter_code
_entity_poly.pdbx_strand_id
1 'polypeptide(L)'
;EPGTYLLAWTTTPWTLPGNTALALNSEATYVKLVFLNIKPVDGSKIENGFFERIILSKNCLEKTFAKTEIDGKVTYGKGDHIYSVEEEILGINLIGKRYKPVFPYYADVSLDNKENIYKVWAGDFVTLDTGTGIVHIAPAFGADDMNLAKANKLPVIKHVSMSGQFTKEVVDFPGLYVKKVGDTQSTDIEIVKYLAHNGKLFAKEKLVHSYPHCWRCDTPLLNYAASSWFVDVPKIKDKLVEANKTVNWMPEHIKEGRFGKWLENAHEWAVSRSRYWGAPIPVWKSEDGDVKVVGSFAEMREHMPKAKNTYFAIRHGESQSNTQNILDSLGTSSNSLTENGREQAKKVALELKEKGITKIISSPFERTKETAQIIADELGVSVEFDDRLREFNHGDWNGKTIDELYNDNPEFE
;
A
#
# COMPACT_ATOMS: atom_id res chain seq x y z
N GLU A 1 -32.16 5.77 14.57
CA GLU A 1 -32.87 5.54 15.82
C GLU A 1 -31.91 5.03 16.88
N PRO A 2 -31.89 5.58 18.11
CA PRO A 2 -31.08 5.01 19.20
C PRO A 2 -31.45 3.54 19.45
N GLY A 3 -30.44 2.71 19.75
CA GLY A 3 -30.64 1.26 19.96
C GLY A 3 -30.86 0.43 18.71
N THR A 4 -30.77 1.03 17.50
CA THR A 4 -30.84 0.30 16.22
C THR A 4 -29.47 0.18 15.58
N TYR A 5 -29.09 -1.04 15.21
CA TYR A 5 -27.76 -1.38 14.67
C TYR A 5 -27.88 -1.96 13.27
N LEU A 6 -27.01 -1.53 12.38
CA LEU A 6 -26.81 -2.14 11.07
C LEU A 6 -25.80 -3.28 11.23
N LEU A 7 -26.21 -4.52 10.97
CA LEU A 7 -25.38 -5.69 11.13
C LEU A 7 -24.47 -5.87 9.90
N ALA A 8 -23.28 -5.28 9.95
CA ALA A 8 -22.28 -5.41 8.90
C ALA A 8 -21.38 -6.62 9.14
N TRP A 9 -20.93 -7.27 8.06
CA TRP A 9 -20.05 -8.42 8.09
C TRP A 9 -18.72 -8.12 7.41
N THR A 10 -17.62 -8.66 7.94
CA THR A 10 -16.28 -8.52 7.35
C THR A 10 -15.43 -9.77 7.59
N THR A 11 -14.59 -10.10 6.63
CA THR A 11 -13.53 -11.11 6.74
C THR A 11 -12.18 -10.50 7.15
N THR A 12 -12.09 -9.18 7.20
CA THR A 12 -10.85 -8.43 7.46
C THR A 12 -11.06 -7.41 8.58
N PRO A 13 -11.14 -7.83 9.86
CA PRO A 13 -11.38 -6.92 10.98
C PRO A 13 -10.43 -5.72 11.03
N TRP A 14 -9.19 -5.89 10.58
CA TRP A 14 -8.18 -4.83 10.55
C TRP A 14 -8.54 -3.64 9.64
N THR A 15 -9.53 -3.78 8.73
CA THR A 15 -10.00 -2.65 7.91
C THR A 15 -11.06 -1.78 8.61
N LEU A 16 -11.70 -2.28 9.68
CA LEU A 16 -12.75 -1.57 10.41
C LEU A 16 -12.33 -0.20 10.96
N PRO A 17 -11.09 0.00 11.46
CA PRO A 17 -10.63 1.33 11.89
C PRO A 17 -10.71 2.41 10.80
N GLY A 18 -10.60 2.03 9.53
CA GLY A 18 -10.72 2.92 8.37
C GLY A 18 -12.11 2.95 7.73
N ASN A 19 -13.14 2.51 8.43
CA ASN A 19 -14.51 2.55 7.94
C ASN A 19 -14.93 3.98 7.57
N THR A 20 -15.43 4.15 6.34
CA THR A 20 -15.96 5.43 5.87
C THR A 20 -17.46 5.37 5.55
N ALA A 21 -17.96 4.18 5.22
CA ALA A 21 -19.34 4.00 4.81
C ALA A 21 -19.82 2.56 5.06
N LEU A 22 -21.12 2.35 4.91
CA LEU A 22 -21.73 1.04 4.71
C LEU A 22 -22.36 1.00 3.32
N ALA A 23 -22.27 -0.15 2.66
CA ALA A 23 -22.94 -0.39 1.39
C ALA A 23 -24.00 -1.47 1.52
N LEU A 24 -25.09 -1.32 0.79
CA LEU A 24 -26.16 -2.31 0.70
C LEU A 24 -26.80 -2.29 -0.70
N ASN A 25 -27.55 -3.33 -1.02
CA ASN A 25 -28.30 -3.41 -2.27
C ASN A 25 -29.62 -2.64 -2.14
N SER A 26 -29.80 -1.59 -2.95
CA SER A 26 -30.98 -0.69 -2.88
C SER A 26 -32.28 -1.38 -3.26
N GLU A 27 -32.22 -2.45 -4.08
CA GLU A 27 -33.41 -3.19 -4.56
C GLU A 27 -33.82 -4.33 -3.61
N ALA A 28 -32.94 -4.70 -2.68
CA ALA A 28 -33.19 -5.79 -1.75
C ALA A 28 -34.09 -5.36 -0.58
N THR A 29 -34.77 -6.36 0.01
CA THR A 29 -35.51 -6.17 1.25
C THR A 29 -34.63 -6.47 2.46
N TYR A 30 -34.65 -5.60 3.43
CA TYR A 30 -33.99 -5.74 4.73
C TYR A 30 -35.06 -5.95 5.81
N VAL A 31 -34.67 -6.61 6.88
CA VAL A 31 -35.54 -6.81 8.03
C VAL A 31 -34.94 -6.11 9.25
N LYS A 32 -35.80 -5.42 9.97
CA LYS A 32 -35.49 -4.90 11.29
C LYS A 32 -36.01 -5.89 12.33
N LEU A 33 -35.09 -6.44 13.06
CA LEU A 33 -35.38 -7.39 14.13
C LEU A 33 -35.37 -6.66 15.47
N VAL A 34 -36.31 -6.98 16.34
CA VAL A 34 -36.35 -6.50 17.72
C VAL A 34 -36.04 -7.66 18.67
N PHE A 35 -35.22 -7.38 19.67
CA PHE A 35 -34.85 -8.38 20.70
C PHE A 35 -36.08 -8.68 21.58
N LEU A 36 -36.35 -9.94 21.76
CA LEU A 36 -37.37 -10.44 22.68
C LEU A 36 -36.72 -10.73 24.03
N ASN A 37 -37.14 -10.03 25.07
CA ASN A 37 -36.68 -10.26 26.44
C ASN A 37 -37.26 -11.57 27.00
N ILE A 38 -36.90 -12.69 26.40
CA ILE A 38 -37.27 -14.02 26.86
C ILE A 38 -36.16 -14.44 27.81
N LYS A 39 -36.42 -14.60 29.10
CA LYS A 39 -35.45 -15.12 30.05
C LYS A 39 -34.99 -16.50 29.60
N PRO A 40 -33.67 -16.77 29.59
CA PRO A 40 -33.16 -18.13 29.34
C PRO A 40 -33.86 -19.11 30.29
N VAL A 41 -34.21 -20.27 29.79
CA VAL A 41 -34.92 -21.32 30.55
C VAL A 41 -34.10 -21.80 31.76
N ASP A 42 -32.79 -21.61 31.73
CA ASP A 42 -31.83 -22.02 32.76
C ASP A 42 -31.45 -20.93 33.77
N GLY A 43 -31.98 -19.68 33.64
CA GLY A 43 -31.67 -18.59 34.53
C GLY A 43 -30.27 -17.96 34.35
N SER A 44 -29.55 -18.31 33.29
CA SER A 44 -28.24 -17.72 32.97
C SER A 44 -28.36 -16.24 32.71
N LYS A 45 -27.33 -15.47 33.09
CA LYS A 45 -27.25 -14.03 32.75
C LYS A 45 -26.90 -13.92 31.27
N ILE A 46 -27.65 -13.04 30.56
CA ILE A 46 -27.29 -12.63 29.19
C ILE A 46 -25.91 -11.95 29.28
N GLU A 47 -24.87 -12.66 28.89
CA GLU A 47 -23.50 -12.12 28.85
C GLU A 47 -23.29 -11.36 27.53
N ASN A 48 -22.92 -10.08 27.66
CA ASN A 48 -22.27 -9.21 26.70
C ASN A 48 -22.91 -8.96 25.33
N GLY A 49 -23.34 -7.72 25.12
CA GLY A 49 -23.69 -7.15 23.81
C GLY A 49 -25.18 -7.24 23.49
N PHE A 50 -25.99 -6.57 24.29
CA PHE A 50 -27.41 -6.38 24.00
C PHE A 50 -27.60 -5.44 22.81
N PHE A 51 -28.09 -5.98 21.69
CA PHE A 51 -28.51 -5.22 20.52
C PHE A 51 -30.03 -5.19 20.49
N GLU A 52 -30.61 -4.05 20.85
CA GLU A 52 -32.07 -3.89 20.99
C GLU A 52 -32.79 -4.12 19.66
N ARG A 53 -32.26 -3.54 18.58
CA ARG A 53 -32.75 -3.73 17.23
C ARG A 53 -31.59 -3.90 16.28
N ILE A 54 -31.72 -4.84 15.34
CA ILE A 54 -30.71 -5.09 14.32
C ILE A 54 -31.35 -5.10 12.92
N ILE A 55 -30.62 -4.59 11.93
CA ILE A 55 -31.04 -4.59 10.53
C ILE A 55 -30.07 -5.42 9.73
N LEU A 56 -30.58 -6.36 8.92
CA LEU A 56 -29.83 -7.16 7.96
C LEU A 56 -30.71 -7.49 6.75
N SER A 57 -30.11 -8.02 5.68
CA SER A 57 -30.88 -8.48 4.51
C SER A 57 -31.82 -9.63 4.88
N LYS A 58 -33.05 -9.59 4.37
CA LYS A 58 -34.05 -10.66 4.51
C LYS A 58 -33.52 -11.98 3.95
N ASN A 59 -32.78 -11.96 2.86
CA ASN A 59 -32.20 -13.15 2.24
C ASN A 59 -31.11 -13.81 3.10
N CYS A 60 -30.45 -13.03 3.98
CA CYS A 60 -29.43 -13.54 4.88
C CYS A 60 -30.00 -13.96 6.26
N LEU A 61 -31.29 -13.71 6.53
CA LEU A 61 -31.89 -13.90 7.84
C LEU A 61 -31.78 -15.35 8.33
N GLU A 62 -32.29 -16.31 7.56
CA GLU A 62 -32.29 -17.72 7.95
C GLU A 62 -30.89 -18.40 7.84
N LYS A 63 -29.94 -17.72 7.21
CA LYS A 63 -28.51 -18.13 7.20
C LYS A 63 -27.78 -17.66 8.45
N THR A 64 -28.17 -16.48 8.96
CA THR A 64 -27.52 -15.84 10.11
C THR A 64 -28.13 -16.33 11.44
N PHE A 65 -29.42 -16.62 11.45
CA PHE A 65 -30.20 -16.97 12.62
C PHE A 65 -30.95 -18.30 12.44
N ALA A 66 -31.06 -19.06 13.52
CA ALA A 66 -31.96 -20.23 13.57
C ALA A 66 -33.40 -19.76 13.67
N LYS A 67 -34.26 -20.20 12.75
CA LYS A 67 -35.69 -19.94 12.79
C LYS A 67 -36.36 -20.91 13.75
N THR A 68 -37.14 -20.37 14.67
CA THR A 68 -37.92 -21.12 15.66
C THR A 68 -39.32 -20.54 15.81
N GLU A 69 -40.20 -21.24 16.49
CA GLU A 69 -41.54 -20.72 16.82
C GLU A 69 -41.72 -20.76 18.34
N ILE A 70 -42.12 -19.63 18.93
CA ILE A 70 -42.38 -19.48 20.35
C ILE A 70 -43.75 -18.83 20.49
N ASP A 71 -44.64 -19.51 21.24
CA ASP A 71 -46.03 -19.06 21.47
C ASP A 71 -46.79 -18.67 20.16
N GLY A 72 -46.63 -19.50 19.12
CA GLY A 72 -47.27 -19.32 17.83
C GLY A 72 -46.69 -18.19 16.99
N LYS A 73 -45.55 -17.58 17.38
CA LYS A 73 -44.85 -16.54 16.65
C LYS A 73 -43.48 -17.04 16.13
N VAL A 74 -43.17 -16.70 14.88
CA VAL A 74 -41.87 -16.98 14.30
C VAL A 74 -40.81 -16.09 14.94
N THR A 75 -39.76 -16.70 15.42
CA THR A 75 -38.63 -16.05 16.08
C THR A 75 -37.31 -16.49 15.43
N TYR A 76 -36.25 -15.69 15.65
CA TYR A 76 -34.93 -15.88 15.06
C TYR A 76 -33.87 -15.85 16.15
N GLY A 77 -33.20 -16.96 16.38
CA GLY A 77 -32.21 -17.12 17.45
C GLY A 77 -30.77 -17.21 16.96
N LYS A 78 -29.83 -16.59 17.70
CA LYS A 78 -28.41 -16.82 17.56
C LYS A 78 -27.75 -16.80 18.95
N GLY A 79 -27.27 -17.96 19.41
CA GLY A 79 -26.86 -18.13 20.80
C GLY A 79 -28.07 -17.89 21.73
N ASP A 80 -27.88 -17.10 22.77
CA ASP A 80 -28.92 -16.76 23.75
C ASP A 80 -29.81 -15.58 23.33
N HIS A 81 -29.60 -15.05 22.15
CA HIS A 81 -30.34 -13.91 21.63
C HIS A 81 -31.50 -14.36 20.75
N ILE A 82 -32.72 -13.98 21.11
CA ILE A 82 -33.94 -14.27 20.35
C ILE A 82 -34.56 -12.97 19.87
N TYR A 83 -34.93 -12.92 18.60
CA TYR A 83 -35.47 -11.77 17.92
C TYR A 83 -36.78 -12.13 17.21
N SER A 84 -37.65 -11.12 17.02
CA SER A 84 -38.77 -11.18 16.06
C SER A 84 -38.62 -10.09 15.00
N VAL A 85 -39.24 -10.31 13.85
CA VAL A 85 -39.29 -9.29 12.79
C VAL A 85 -40.24 -8.16 13.27
N GLU A 86 -39.71 -6.95 13.36
CA GLU A 86 -40.48 -5.73 13.67
C GLU A 86 -40.99 -5.09 12.36
N GLU A 87 -40.14 -5.00 11.34
CA GLU A 87 -40.43 -4.28 10.11
C GLU A 87 -39.62 -4.86 8.93
N GLU A 88 -40.22 -4.81 7.73
CA GLU A 88 -39.47 -5.03 6.46
C GLU A 88 -39.22 -3.67 5.79
N ILE A 89 -37.97 -3.44 5.37
CA ILE A 89 -37.53 -2.14 4.86
C ILE A 89 -36.91 -2.39 3.47
N LEU A 90 -37.33 -1.66 2.44
CA LEU A 90 -36.61 -1.67 1.17
C LEU A 90 -35.28 -0.98 1.34
N GLY A 91 -34.23 -1.55 0.70
CA GLY A 91 -32.87 -1.04 0.79
C GLY A 91 -32.73 0.43 0.44
N ILE A 92 -33.48 0.89 -0.57
CA ILE A 92 -33.51 2.30 -0.98
C ILE A 92 -33.88 3.25 0.17
N ASN A 93 -34.71 2.82 1.12
CA ASN A 93 -35.10 3.62 2.28
C ASN A 93 -34.02 3.71 3.37
N LEU A 94 -32.98 2.90 3.29
CA LEU A 94 -31.81 2.93 4.16
C LEU A 94 -30.70 3.83 3.58
N ILE A 95 -30.70 4.08 2.28
CA ILE A 95 -29.69 4.93 1.62
C ILE A 95 -29.73 6.33 2.20
N GLY A 96 -28.53 6.90 2.43
CA GLY A 96 -28.35 8.23 3.01
C GLY A 96 -28.51 8.29 4.53
N LYS A 97 -29.01 7.23 5.19
CA LYS A 97 -29.06 7.18 6.66
C LYS A 97 -27.65 7.25 7.24
N ARG A 98 -27.50 7.98 8.37
CA ARG A 98 -26.23 8.09 9.09
C ARG A 98 -26.17 7.07 10.22
N TYR A 99 -24.96 6.58 10.48
CA TYR A 99 -24.69 5.66 11.58
C TYR A 99 -23.45 6.12 12.39
N LYS A 100 -23.30 5.60 13.60
CA LYS A 100 -22.08 5.74 14.40
C LYS A 100 -21.14 4.57 14.07
N PRO A 101 -19.92 4.84 13.62
CA PRO A 101 -18.98 3.76 13.31
C PRO A 101 -18.52 3.03 14.57
N VAL A 102 -18.08 1.79 14.42
CA VAL A 102 -17.51 1.02 15.54
C VAL A 102 -16.20 1.64 16.05
N PHE A 103 -15.42 2.29 15.17
CA PHE A 103 -14.23 3.05 15.49
C PHE A 103 -14.38 4.49 14.99
N PRO A 104 -14.51 5.48 15.89
CA PRO A 104 -14.77 6.87 15.50
C PRO A 104 -13.50 7.70 15.29
N TYR A 105 -12.34 7.09 14.99
CA TYR A 105 -11.04 7.78 14.93
C TYR A 105 -11.01 8.98 13.98
N TYR A 106 -11.81 8.96 12.94
CA TYR A 106 -11.87 10.01 11.91
C TYR A 106 -13.12 10.90 12.00
N ALA A 107 -13.93 10.75 13.07
CA ALA A 107 -15.13 11.54 13.25
C ALA A 107 -14.84 13.04 13.41
N ASP A 108 -13.75 13.39 14.08
CA ASP A 108 -13.35 14.78 14.36
C ASP A 108 -12.15 15.26 13.54
N VAL A 109 -11.62 14.42 12.64
CA VAL A 109 -10.52 14.80 11.75
C VAL A 109 -11.06 15.65 10.59
N SER A 110 -10.31 16.67 10.16
CA SER A 110 -10.61 17.43 8.95
C SER A 110 -10.30 16.57 7.73
N LEU A 111 -11.31 16.27 6.95
CA LEU A 111 -11.24 15.46 5.73
C LEU A 111 -12.02 16.14 4.61
N ASP A 112 -11.54 16.05 3.39
CA ASP A 112 -12.30 16.47 2.22
C ASP A 112 -13.59 15.67 2.10
N ASN A 113 -14.72 16.34 1.83
CA ASN A 113 -16.06 15.74 1.73
C ASN A 113 -16.46 14.93 2.97
N LYS A 114 -16.07 15.38 4.15
CA LYS A 114 -16.40 14.75 5.45
C LYS A 114 -17.88 14.51 5.65
N GLU A 115 -18.73 15.34 5.06
CA GLU A 115 -20.18 15.20 5.12
C GLU A 115 -20.70 13.90 4.51
N ASN A 116 -19.90 13.20 3.69
CA ASN A 116 -20.28 11.95 3.03
C ASN A 116 -19.90 10.69 3.83
N ILE A 117 -19.03 10.81 4.87
CA ILE A 117 -18.70 9.66 5.71
C ILE A 117 -19.82 9.24 6.64
N TYR A 118 -19.76 7.99 7.08
CA TYR A 118 -20.69 7.35 8.02
C TYR A 118 -22.14 7.41 7.56
N LYS A 119 -22.34 7.27 6.25
CA LYS A 119 -23.64 7.08 5.60
C LYS A 119 -23.74 5.70 4.97
N VAL A 120 -24.97 5.29 4.76
CA VAL A 120 -25.32 4.10 3.99
C VAL A 120 -25.43 4.48 2.52
N TRP A 121 -24.78 3.74 1.63
CA TRP A 121 -24.77 3.96 0.19
C TRP A 121 -25.28 2.73 -0.56
N ALA A 122 -25.78 2.92 -1.77
CA ALA A 122 -26.09 1.81 -2.67
C ALA A 122 -24.79 1.22 -3.24
N GLY A 123 -24.70 -0.12 -3.27
CA GLY A 123 -23.59 -0.84 -3.87
C GLY A 123 -24.08 -2.09 -4.58
N ASP A 124 -23.96 -2.12 -5.91
CA ASP A 124 -24.43 -3.23 -6.75
C ASP A 124 -23.59 -4.52 -6.55
N PHE A 125 -22.39 -4.37 -6.01
CA PHE A 125 -21.50 -5.49 -5.66
C PHE A 125 -21.91 -6.21 -4.37
N VAL A 126 -22.88 -5.68 -3.61
CA VAL A 126 -23.33 -6.31 -2.36
C VAL A 126 -24.17 -7.53 -2.68
N THR A 127 -23.61 -8.70 -2.37
CA THR A 127 -24.29 -9.99 -2.53
C THR A 127 -25.25 -10.26 -1.38
N LEU A 128 -26.30 -11.04 -1.67
CA LEU A 128 -27.35 -11.40 -0.69
C LEU A 128 -27.31 -12.88 -0.32
N ASP A 129 -26.28 -13.57 -0.73
CA ASP A 129 -26.08 -15.02 -0.51
C ASP A 129 -25.06 -15.31 0.59
N THR A 130 -24.24 -14.32 0.95
CA THR A 130 -23.22 -14.44 2.00
C THR A 130 -23.27 -13.24 2.96
N GLY A 131 -22.78 -13.45 4.19
CA GLY A 131 -22.74 -12.42 5.21
C GLY A 131 -24.13 -11.95 5.67
N THR A 132 -24.32 -10.64 5.77
CA THR A 132 -25.54 -10.01 6.30
C THR A 132 -26.26 -9.11 5.26
N GLY A 133 -25.73 -9.02 4.04
CA GLY A 133 -26.22 -8.09 3.01
C GLY A 133 -25.91 -6.61 3.30
N ILE A 134 -25.07 -6.33 4.29
CA ILE A 134 -24.52 -5.00 4.60
C ILE A 134 -23.00 -5.12 4.69
N VAL A 135 -22.30 -4.38 3.85
CA VAL A 135 -20.83 -4.43 3.74
C VAL A 135 -20.22 -3.14 4.28
N HIS A 136 -19.18 -3.27 5.11
CA HIS A 136 -18.41 -2.15 5.56
C HIS A 136 -17.44 -1.69 4.46
N ILE A 137 -17.24 -0.39 4.30
CA ILE A 137 -16.45 0.24 3.24
C ILE A 137 -15.19 0.91 3.81
N ALA A 138 -14.03 0.47 3.30
CA ALA A 138 -12.73 1.04 3.59
C ALA A 138 -11.96 1.27 2.26
N PRO A 139 -12.11 2.43 1.61
CA PRO A 139 -11.69 2.67 0.23
C PRO A 139 -10.22 2.40 -0.08
N ALA A 140 -9.35 2.57 0.91
CA ALA A 140 -7.91 2.33 0.73
C ALA A 140 -7.55 0.83 0.57
N PHE A 141 -8.47 -0.11 0.85
CA PHE A 141 -8.17 -1.53 1.02
C PHE A 141 -9.05 -2.48 0.19
N GLY A 142 -9.99 -1.94 -0.61
CA GLY A 142 -10.85 -2.72 -1.50
C GLY A 142 -11.06 -2.01 -2.84
N ALA A 143 -11.12 -2.76 -3.94
CA ALA A 143 -11.36 -2.19 -5.27
C ALA A 143 -12.80 -1.66 -5.40
N ASP A 144 -13.80 -2.45 -4.97
CA ASP A 144 -15.20 -2.04 -4.98
C ASP A 144 -15.46 -0.89 -4.01
N ASP A 145 -14.80 -0.91 -2.84
CA ASP A 145 -14.81 0.17 -1.86
C ASP A 145 -14.29 1.48 -2.48
N MET A 146 -13.18 1.40 -3.22
CA MET A 146 -12.59 2.55 -3.92
C MET A 146 -13.52 3.08 -5.02
N ASN A 147 -14.16 2.19 -5.79
CA ASN A 147 -15.09 2.58 -6.83
C ASN A 147 -16.31 3.30 -6.23
N LEU A 148 -16.87 2.75 -5.17
CA LEU A 148 -17.96 3.39 -4.42
C LEU A 148 -17.53 4.76 -3.87
N ALA A 149 -16.32 4.85 -3.33
CA ALA A 149 -15.77 6.09 -2.81
C ALA A 149 -15.61 7.17 -3.88
N LYS A 150 -15.08 6.81 -5.05
CA LYS A 150 -14.96 7.74 -6.19
C LYS A 150 -16.34 8.25 -6.65
N ALA A 151 -17.32 7.34 -6.80
CA ALA A 151 -18.67 7.68 -7.25
C ALA A 151 -19.39 8.64 -6.27
N ASN A 152 -19.16 8.49 -4.97
CA ASN A 152 -19.85 9.23 -3.92
C ASN A 152 -18.96 10.27 -3.21
N LYS A 153 -17.75 10.52 -3.73
CA LYS A 153 -16.78 11.48 -3.17
C LYS A 153 -16.48 11.21 -1.70
N LEU A 154 -16.30 9.93 -1.33
CA LEU A 154 -15.86 9.57 0.02
C LEU A 154 -14.36 9.81 0.17
N PRO A 155 -13.86 10.23 1.33
CA PRO A 155 -12.43 10.33 1.58
C PRO A 155 -11.78 8.95 1.62
N VAL A 156 -10.53 8.88 1.14
CA VAL A 156 -9.72 7.65 1.17
C VAL A 156 -8.83 7.68 2.41
N ILE A 157 -9.26 6.98 3.45
CA ILE A 157 -8.55 6.93 4.74
C ILE A 157 -7.51 5.82 4.72
N LYS A 158 -6.24 6.18 4.88
CA LYS A 158 -5.10 5.25 4.97
C LYS A 158 -4.70 5.08 6.42
N HIS A 159 -5.44 4.30 7.18
CA HIS A 159 -5.16 4.00 8.58
C HIS A 159 -4.06 2.95 8.79
N VAL A 160 -3.51 2.43 7.72
CA VAL A 160 -2.36 1.53 7.69
C VAL A 160 -1.25 2.18 6.88
N SER A 161 -0.02 2.14 7.37
CA SER A 161 1.17 2.66 6.69
C SER A 161 1.63 1.75 5.54
N MET A 162 2.55 2.23 4.72
CA MET A 162 3.17 1.42 3.66
C MET A 162 3.98 0.23 4.20
N SER A 163 4.38 0.25 5.48
CA SER A 163 5.02 -0.88 6.16
C SER A 163 4.03 -1.91 6.71
N GLY A 164 2.71 -1.70 6.55
CA GLY A 164 1.67 -2.60 7.03
C GLY A 164 1.33 -2.46 8.51
N GLN A 165 1.68 -1.34 9.13
CA GLN A 165 1.37 -1.03 10.53
C GLN A 165 0.22 -0.03 10.63
N PHE A 166 -0.59 -0.14 11.66
CA PHE A 166 -1.56 0.92 11.99
C PHE A 166 -0.85 2.25 12.24
N THR A 167 -1.45 3.32 11.73
CA THR A 167 -0.98 4.68 11.96
C THR A 167 -1.34 5.14 13.38
N LYS A 168 -0.75 6.25 13.83
CA LYS A 168 -0.97 6.79 15.19
C LYS A 168 -2.42 7.20 15.48
N GLU A 169 -3.20 7.45 14.44
CA GLU A 169 -4.63 7.79 14.54
C GLU A 169 -5.47 6.61 15.04
N VAL A 170 -4.98 5.38 14.86
CA VAL A 170 -5.63 4.16 15.38
C VAL A 170 -5.17 3.93 16.82
N VAL A 171 -5.67 4.76 17.71
CA VAL A 171 -5.16 4.91 19.08
C VAL A 171 -5.25 3.65 19.96
N ASP A 172 -6.17 2.74 19.67
CA ASP A 172 -6.31 1.49 20.42
C ASP A 172 -5.32 0.41 19.96
N PHE A 173 -4.72 0.56 18.75
CA PHE A 173 -3.81 -0.43 18.15
C PHE A 173 -2.57 0.22 17.51
N PRO A 174 -1.92 1.23 18.13
CA PRO A 174 -0.89 2.02 17.46
C PRO A 174 0.34 1.17 17.12
N GLY A 175 0.78 1.23 15.85
CA GLY A 175 1.99 0.58 15.41
C GLY A 175 1.92 -0.95 15.28
N LEU A 176 0.78 -1.60 15.56
CA LEU A 176 0.62 -3.04 15.32
C LEU A 176 0.63 -3.34 13.83
N TYR A 177 1.30 -4.41 13.45
CA TYR A 177 1.21 -4.94 12.08
C TYR A 177 -0.15 -5.56 11.84
N VAL A 178 -0.86 -5.15 10.78
CA VAL A 178 -2.18 -5.69 10.44
C VAL A 178 -2.12 -7.16 9.99
N LYS A 179 -0.98 -7.59 9.43
CA LYS A 179 -0.64 -8.98 9.12
C LYS A 179 0.82 -9.22 9.48
N LYS A 180 1.07 -9.81 10.63
CA LYS A 180 2.42 -10.11 11.09
C LYS A 180 2.94 -11.37 10.40
N VAL A 181 4.18 -11.35 9.95
CA VAL A 181 4.86 -12.53 9.39
C VAL A 181 4.91 -13.62 10.46
N GLY A 182 4.50 -14.83 10.08
CA GLY A 182 4.43 -15.97 11.01
C GLY A 182 3.20 -16.01 11.91
N ASP A 183 2.44 -14.91 12.05
CA ASP A 183 1.20 -14.84 12.81
C ASP A 183 0.23 -13.83 12.17
N THR A 184 -0.45 -14.23 11.13
CA THR A 184 -1.32 -13.39 10.32
C THR A 184 -2.69 -13.09 10.95
N GLN A 185 -3.01 -13.72 12.09
CA GLN A 185 -4.33 -13.63 12.72
C GLN A 185 -4.34 -12.85 14.04
N SER A 186 -3.18 -12.63 14.68
CA SER A 186 -3.12 -12.03 16.03
C SER A 186 -3.84 -10.67 16.10
N THR A 187 -3.60 -9.81 15.14
CA THR A 187 -4.22 -8.46 15.11
C THR A 187 -5.73 -8.52 14.87
N ASP A 188 -6.20 -9.41 13.99
CA ASP A 188 -7.64 -9.63 13.78
C ASP A 188 -8.30 -10.14 15.07
N ILE A 189 -7.63 -11.04 15.81
CA ILE A 189 -8.12 -11.57 17.09
C ILE A 189 -8.19 -10.45 18.15
N GLU A 190 -7.20 -9.57 18.20
CA GLU A 190 -7.20 -8.44 19.14
C GLU A 190 -8.33 -7.46 18.86
N ILE A 191 -8.58 -7.15 17.60
CA ILE A 191 -9.69 -6.28 17.19
C ILE A 191 -11.03 -6.95 17.56
N VAL A 192 -11.20 -8.23 17.29
CA VAL A 192 -12.42 -8.98 17.66
C VAL A 192 -12.63 -8.98 19.18
N LYS A 193 -11.57 -9.17 19.97
CA LYS A 193 -11.63 -9.05 21.44
C LYS A 193 -12.05 -7.66 21.88
N TYR A 194 -11.45 -6.62 21.28
CA TYR A 194 -11.80 -5.23 21.57
C TYR A 194 -13.28 -4.95 21.29
N LEU A 195 -13.80 -5.41 20.13
CA LEU A 195 -15.20 -5.24 19.77
C LEU A 195 -16.13 -5.97 20.77
N ALA A 196 -15.74 -7.18 21.20
CA ALA A 196 -16.50 -7.94 22.20
C ALA A 196 -16.55 -7.18 23.54
N HIS A 197 -15.41 -6.74 24.06
CA HIS A 197 -15.35 -5.99 25.32
C HIS A 197 -16.13 -4.67 25.30
N ASN A 198 -16.26 -4.05 24.11
CA ASN A 198 -17.00 -2.80 23.93
C ASN A 198 -18.45 -3.00 23.51
N GLY A 199 -18.98 -4.23 23.54
CA GLY A 199 -20.36 -4.54 23.17
C GLY A 199 -20.70 -4.23 21.70
N LYS A 200 -19.72 -4.32 20.80
CA LYS A 200 -19.87 -4.02 19.36
C LYS A 200 -19.75 -5.27 18.48
N LEU A 201 -19.48 -6.41 19.07
CA LEU A 201 -19.41 -7.70 18.37
C LEU A 201 -20.71 -8.46 18.52
N PHE A 202 -21.44 -8.68 17.42
CA PHE A 202 -22.63 -9.52 17.43
C PHE A 202 -22.30 -11.01 17.41
N ALA A 203 -21.45 -11.44 16.47
CA ALA A 203 -21.02 -12.81 16.34
C ALA A 203 -19.66 -12.89 15.65
N LYS A 204 -18.97 -14.03 15.86
CA LYS A 204 -17.75 -14.38 15.13
C LYS A 204 -17.89 -15.77 14.53
N GLU A 205 -17.40 -15.94 13.31
CA GLU A 205 -17.39 -17.22 12.61
C GLU A 205 -16.01 -17.47 12.04
N LYS A 206 -15.61 -18.73 11.95
CA LYS A 206 -14.34 -19.10 11.31
C LYS A 206 -14.59 -19.33 9.82
N LEU A 207 -13.96 -18.49 8.99
CA LEU A 207 -13.98 -18.67 7.55
C LEU A 207 -12.58 -19.09 7.06
N VAL A 208 -12.53 -20.14 6.26
CA VAL A 208 -11.30 -20.59 5.60
C VAL A 208 -11.39 -20.15 4.14
N HIS A 209 -10.46 -19.29 3.72
CA HIS A 209 -10.36 -18.83 2.34
C HIS A 209 -8.90 -18.72 1.91
N SER A 210 -8.65 -18.68 0.60
CA SER A 210 -7.32 -18.41 0.07
C SER A 210 -6.93 -16.95 0.34
N TYR A 211 -5.66 -16.73 0.70
CA TYR A 211 -5.11 -15.39 0.93
C TYR A 211 -3.88 -15.19 0.05
N PRO A 212 -3.72 -14.02 -0.61
CA PRO A 212 -2.59 -13.78 -1.48
C PRO A 212 -1.30 -13.58 -0.67
N HIS A 213 -0.24 -14.26 -1.09
CA HIS A 213 1.09 -14.14 -0.52
C HIS A 213 2.10 -13.68 -1.57
N CYS A 214 3.17 -13.06 -1.13
CA CYS A 214 4.29 -12.69 -1.98
C CYS A 214 5.00 -13.95 -2.49
N TRP A 215 5.12 -14.10 -3.78
CA TRP A 215 5.73 -15.27 -4.41
C TRP A 215 7.23 -15.45 -4.08
N ARG A 216 7.90 -14.45 -3.50
CA ARG A 216 9.33 -14.50 -3.12
C ARG A 216 9.57 -14.80 -1.66
N CYS A 217 8.88 -14.10 -0.76
CA CYS A 217 9.13 -14.16 0.68
C CYS A 217 7.94 -14.69 1.47
N ASP A 218 6.90 -15.15 0.78
CA ASP A 218 5.68 -15.71 1.36
C ASP A 218 4.98 -14.81 2.40
N THR A 219 5.31 -13.52 2.43
CA THR A 219 4.60 -12.58 3.29
C THR A 219 3.19 -12.32 2.78
N PRO A 220 2.18 -12.21 3.67
CA PRO A 220 0.82 -11.88 3.27
C PRO A 220 0.75 -10.50 2.63
N LEU A 221 0.01 -10.40 1.51
CA LEU A 221 -0.17 -9.16 0.78
C LEU A 221 -1.41 -8.41 1.27
N LEU A 222 -1.35 -7.09 1.29
CA LEU A 222 -2.49 -6.24 1.57
C LEU A 222 -2.95 -5.56 0.27
N ASN A 223 -4.26 -5.54 0.03
CA ASN A 223 -4.82 -4.58 -0.91
C ASN A 223 -4.58 -3.19 -0.33
N TYR A 224 -3.94 -2.30 -1.09
CA TYR A 224 -3.56 -0.99 -0.61
C TYR A 224 -3.60 0.05 -1.73
N ALA A 225 -4.32 1.14 -1.53
CA ALA A 225 -4.39 2.25 -2.49
C ALA A 225 -3.10 3.07 -2.47
N ALA A 226 -2.07 2.57 -3.15
CA ALA A 226 -0.81 3.29 -3.34
C ALA A 226 -0.91 4.27 -4.51
N SER A 227 -0.19 5.39 -4.41
CA SER A 227 0.01 6.29 -5.54
C SER A 227 0.80 5.57 -6.63
N SER A 228 0.35 5.62 -7.86
CA SER A 228 0.97 4.92 -8.97
C SER A 228 0.78 5.72 -10.26
N TRP A 229 1.72 5.55 -11.21
CA TRP A 229 1.50 5.99 -12.56
C TRP A 229 0.74 4.90 -13.32
N PHE A 230 -0.28 5.33 -14.06
CA PHE A 230 -1.12 4.43 -14.85
C PHE A 230 -1.05 4.82 -16.32
N VAL A 231 -0.97 3.81 -17.18
CA VAL A 231 -1.32 3.97 -18.59
C VAL A 231 -2.83 3.83 -18.70
N ASP A 232 -3.49 4.84 -19.27
CA ASP A 232 -4.93 4.87 -19.45
C ASP A 232 -5.32 3.97 -20.66
N VAL A 233 -5.20 2.66 -20.46
CA VAL A 233 -5.51 1.65 -21.48
C VAL A 233 -6.97 1.73 -21.95
N PRO A 234 -7.97 2.00 -21.10
CA PRO A 234 -9.35 2.19 -21.53
C PRO A 234 -9.53 3.18 -22.67
N LYS A 235 -8.75 4.27 -22.72
CA LYS A 235 -8.82 5.25 -23.83
C LYS A 235 -8.38 4.72 -25.19
N ILE A 236 -7.56 3.69 -25.22
CA ILE A 236 -7.05 3.08 -26.45
C ILE A 236 -7.61 1.68 -26.71
N LYS A 237 -8.45 1.19 -25.82
CA LYS A 237 -8.99 -0.18 -25.83
C LYS A 237 -9.62 -0.56 -27.18
N ASP A 238 -10.47 0.29 -27.72
CA ASP A 238 -11.15 0.03 -28.99
C ASP A 238 -10.15 -0.13 -30.16
N LYS A 239 -9.08 0.68 -30.15
CA LYS A 239 -7.98 0.57 -31.12
C LYS A 239 -7.21 -0.74 -30.96
N LEU A 240 -7.00 -1.19 -29.72
CA LEU A 240 -6.33 -2.46 -29.45
C LEU A 240 -7.17 -3.65 -29.90
N VAL A 241 -8.49 -3.62 -29.65
CA VAL A 241 -9.43 -4.65 -30.11
C VAL A 241 -9.45 -4.70 -31.63
N GLU A 242 -9.49 -3.55 -32.32
CA GLU A 242 -9.46 -3.48 -33.79
C GLU A 242 -8.12 -3.99 -34.33
N ALA A 243 -7.00 -3.59 -33.77
CA ALA A 243 -5.68 -4.08 -34.17
C ALA A 243 -5.55 -5.61 -33.98
N ASN A 244 -6.15 -6.18 -32.94
CA ASN A 244 -6.13 -7.60 -32.68
C ASN A 244 -6.79 -8.41 -33.85
N LYS A 245 -7.78 -7.85 -34.55
CA LYS A 245 -8.42 -8.50 -35.69
C LYS A 245 -7.44 -8.76 -36.86
N THR A 246 -6.41 -7.94 -37.00
CA THR A 246 -5.38 -8.05 -38.03
C THR A 246 -4.29 -9.06 -37.73
N VAL A 247 -4.17 -9.49 -36.46
CA VAL A 247 -3.14 -10.45 -36.01
C VAL A 247 -3.54 -11.87 -36.44
N ASN A 248 -2.56 -12.59 -36.98
CA ASN A 248 -2.73 -14.02 -37.28
C ASN A 248 -2.36 -14.85 -36.03
N TRP A 249 -3.39 -15.32 -35.35
CA TRP A 249 -3.24 -16.12 -34.13
C TRP A 249 -3.15 -17.61 -34.41
N MET A 250 -2.21 -18.28 -33.79
CA MET A 250 -2.10 -19.73 -33.81
C MET A 250 -2.07 -20.28 -32.39
N PRO A 251 -3.10 -20.99 -31.92
CA PRO A 251 -4.36 -21.33 -32.64
C PRO A 251 -5.31 -20.13 -32.71
N GLU A 252 -6.15 -20.13 -33.76
CA GLU A 252 -7.02 -18.99 -34.13
C GLU A 252 -8.00 -18.60 -33.01
N HIS A 253 -8.52 -19.56 -32.28
CA HIS A 253 -9.52 -19.33 -31.23
C HIS A 253 -9.01 -18.39 -30.08
N ILE A 254 -7.70 -18.16 -29.96
CA ILE A 254 -7.14 -17.22 -28.98
C ILE A 254 -7.54 -15.79 -29.33
N LYS A 255 -7.69 -15.45 -30.59
CA LYS A 255 -7.98 -14.12 -31.12
C LYS A 255 -9.21 -13.49 -30.47
N GLU A 256 -10.36 -14.15 -30.59
CA GLU A 256 -11.65 -13.70 -30.05
C GLU A 256 -11.93 -14.30 -28.66
N GLY A 257 -11.26 -15.39 -28.33
CA GLY A 257 -11.40 -16.09 -27.07
C GLY A 257 -10.64 -15.38 -25.93
N ARG A 258 -9.58 -16.04 -25.42
CA ARG A 258 -8.88 -15.59 -24.21
C ARG A 258 -8.27 -14.19 -24.36
N PHE A 259 -7.59 -13.91 -25.48
CA PHE A 259 -6.89 -12.63 -25.65
C PHE A 259 -7.86 -11.50 -26.02
N GLY A 260 -8.80 -11.75 -26.94
CA GLY A 260 -9.82 -10.77 -27.31
C GLY A 260 -10.65 -10.33 -26.10
N LYS A 261 -11.17 -11.29 -25.35
CA LYS A 261 -11.92 -11.01 -24.10
C LYS A 261 -11.07 -10.27 -23.05
N TRP A 262 -9.77 -10.55 -22.98
CA TRP A 262 -8.88 -9.81 -22.09
C TRP A 262 -8.72 -8.35 -22.54
N LEU A 263 -8.60 -8.08 -23.84
CA LEU A 263 -8.55 -6.73 -24.39
C LEU A 263 -9.85 -5.96 -24.15
N GLU A 264 -11.00 -6.61 -24.38
CA GLU A 264 -12.33 -6.02 -24.15
C GLU A 264 -12.55 -5.57 -22.70
N ASN A 265 -11.93 -6.27 -21.75
CA ASN A 265 -11.99 -5.98 -20.33
C ASN A 265 -10.71 -5.32 -19.79
N ALA A 266 -9.89 -4.72 -20.67
CA ALA A 266 -8.64 -4.09 -20.24
C ALA A 266 -8.92 -2.86 -19.37
N HIS A 267 -8.27 -2.84 -18.21
CA HIS A 267 -8.27 -1.76 -17.24
C HIS A 267 -7.01 -0.91 -17.35
N GLU A 268 -6.92 0.15 -16.56
CA GLU A 268 -5.73 0.97 -16.44
C GLU A 268 -4.53 0.13 -15.99
N TRP A 269 -3.41 0.30 -16.67
CA TRP A 269 -2.20 -0.44 -16.37
C TRP A 269 -1.28 0.34 -15.43
N ALA A 270 -1.19 -0.10 -14.17
CA ALA A 270 -0.23 0.43 -13.21
C ALA A 270 1.20 0.08 -13.62
N VAL A 271 2.02 1.10 -13.92
CA VAL A 271 3.41 0.90 -14.37
C VAL A 271 4.44 1.17 -13.27
N SER A 272 4.07 1.85 -12.19
CA SER A 272 4.96 2.06 -11.06
C SER A 272 5.27 0.76 -10.32
N ARG A 273 6.50 0.64 -9.86
CA ARG A 273 6.94 -0.44 -8.95
C ARG A 273 7.78 0.19 -7.84
N SER A 274 7.53 -0.21 -6.61
CA SER A 274 8.27 0.23 -5.42
C SER A 274 9.50 -0.66 -5.14
N ARG A 275 10.06 -1.28 -6.17
CA ARG A 275 11.19 -2.17 -6.05
C ARG A 275 12.48 -1.45 -6.38
N TYR A 276 13.54 -1.65 -5.59
CA TYR A 276 14.87 -1.15 -5.88
C TYR A 276 15.42 -1.73 -7.19
N TRP A 277 16.33 -1.01 -7.85
CA TRP A 277 16.97 -1.38 -9.11
C TRP A 277 16.01 -1.49 -10.30
N GLY A 278 14.91 -0.77 -10.26
CA GLY A 278 14.01 -0.63 -11.41
C GLY A 278 14.48 0.48 -12.35
N ALA A 279 14.02 0.44 -13.61
CA ALA A 279 14.20 1.55 -14.53
C ALA A 279 13.32 2.74 -14.08
N PRO A 280 13.86 3.97 -14.02
CA PRO A 280 13.04 5.15 -13.72
C PRO A 280 12.01 5.38 -14.82
N ILE A 281 10.80 5.74 -14.42
CA ILE A 281 9.73 6.11 -15.36
C ILE A 281 10.03 7.52 -15.85
N PRO A 282 10.05 7.78 -17.19
CA PRO A 282 10.43 9.08 -17.73
C PRO A 282 9.30 10.11 -17.63
N VAL A 283 8.80 10.34 -16.43
CA VAL A 283 7.71 11.25 -16.12
C VAL A 283 8.18 12.29 -15.12
N TRP A 284 8.02 13.55 -15.47
CA TRP A 284 8.29 14.71 -14.60
C TRP A 284 6.96 15.36 -14.22
N LYS A 285 6.82 15.71 -12.98
CA LYS A 285 5.67 16.44 -12.44
C LYS A 285 6.16 17.69 -11.75
N SER A 286 5.59 18.86 -12.14
CA SER A 286 5.85 20.13 -11.47
C SER A 286 5.13 20.23 -10.12
N GLU A 287 5.49 21.23 -9.32
CA GLU A 287 4.78 21.54 -8.06
C GLU A 287 3.33 21.94 -8.32
N ASP A 288 3.06 22.62 -9.44
CA ASP A 288 1.71 23.03 -9.88
C ASP A 288 0.87 21.85 -10.40
N GLY A 289 1.47 20.67 -10.55
CA GLY A 289 0.78 19.45 -10.95
C GLY A 289 0.88 19.12 -12.43
N ASP A 290 1.55 19.94 -13.25
CA ASP A 290 1.77 19.65 -14.67
C ASP A 290 2.64 18.40 -14.86
N VAL A 291 2.27 17.58 -15.84
CA VAL A 291 2.95 16.31 -16.12
C VAL A 291 3.56 16.34 -17.51
N LYS A 292 4.85 16.05 -17.59
CA LYS A 292 5.58 15.86 -18.84
C LYS A 292 6.15 14.45 -18.92
N VAL A 293 5.78 13.72 -19.95
CA VAL A 293 6.39 12.43 -20.30
C VAL A 293 7.44 12.67 -21.37
N VAL A 294 8.67 12.24 -21.13
CA VAL A 294 9.79 12.40 -22.06
C VAL A 294 10.05 11.07 -22.76
N GLY A 295 9.83 11.03 -24.07
CA GLY A 295 9.88 9.81 -24.87
C GLY A 295 11.27 9.45 -25.40
N SER A 296 12.26 10.36 -25.33
CA SER A 296 13.60 10.11 -25.86
C SER A 296 14.68 10.95 -25.17
N PHE A 297 15.93 10.52 -25.28
CA PHE A 297 17.08 11.33 -24.85
C PHE A 297 17.22 12.64 -25.65
N ALA A 298 16.79 12.67 -26.90
CA ALA A 298 16.81 13.88 -27.70
C ALA A 298 15.85 14.92 -27.09
N GLU A 299 14.61 14.54 -26.83
CA GLU A 299 13.61 15.38 -26.17
C GLU A 299 14.07 15.82 -24.77
N MET A 300 14.68 14.92 -24.00
CA MET A 300 15.23 15.27 -22.68
C MET A 300 16.31 16.35 -22.79
N ARG A 301 17.21 16.27 -23.77
CA ARG A 301 18.26 17.27 -24.00
C ARG A 301 17.69 18.65 -24.35
N GLU A 302 16.53 18.73 -25.03
CA GLU A 302 15.88 20.02 -25.34
C GLU A 302 15.41 20.73 -24.07
N HIS A 303 15.01 19.96 -23.03
CA HIS A 303 14.54 20.49 -21.75
C HIS A 303 15.65 20.66 -20.70
N MET A 304 16.82 20.08 -20.93
CA MET A 304 17.93 20.25 -20.01
C MET A 304 18.52 21.67 -20.13
N PRO A 305 18.86 22.29 -18.99
CA PRO A 305 19.68 23.51 -19.05
C PRO A 305 20.93 23.20 -19.88
N LYS A 306 21.24 24.07 -20.84
CA LYS A 306 22.51 23.93 -21.55
C LYS A 306 23.62 23.98 -20.52
N ALA A 307 24.33 22.88 -20.37
CA ALA A 307 25.47 22.82 -19.48
C ALA A 307 26.46 23.89 -19.89
N LYS A 308 26.71 24.87 -19.03
CA LYS A 308 27.72 25.92 -19.25
C LYS A 308 29.12 25.40 -18.91
N ASN A 309 29.22 24.29 -18.20
CA ASN A 309 30.46 23.75 -17.70
C ASN A 309 30.77 22.39 -18.34
N THR A 310 32.04 22.12 -18.53
CA THR A 310 32.55 20.78 -18.86
C THR A 310 32.98 20.14 -17.54
N TYR A 311 32.53 18.91 -17.30
CA TYR A 311 32.85 18.14 -16.09
C TYR A 311 33.76 16.99 -16.43
N PHE A 312 34.76 16.76 -15.60
CA PHE A 312 35.66 15.61 -15.64
C PHE A 312 35.46 14.81 -14.35
N ALA A 313 35.07 13.54 -14.46
CA ALA A 313 34.97 12.65 -13.32
C ALA A 313 36.25 11.83 -13.23
N ILE A 314 36.89 11.87 -12.06
CA ILE A 314 38.19 11.23 -11.82
C ILE A 314 38.06 10.35 -10.58
N ARG A 315 38.51 9.13 -10.69
CA ARG A 315 38.68 8.23 -9.52
C ARG A 315 40.02 8.60 -8.83
N HIS A 316 40.03 8.48 -7.51
CA HIS A 316 41.27 8.65 -6.74
C HIS A 316 42.39 7.71 -7.21
N GLY A 317 43.63 8.07 -7.05
CA GLY A 317 44.79 7.23 -7.27
C GLY A 317 44.79 6.00 -6.36
N GLU A 318 45.63 5.03 -6.64
CA GLU A 318 45.78 3.82 -5.85
C GLU A 318 45.99 4.17 -4.36
N SER A 319 45.18 3.61 -3.49
CA SER A 319 45.22 3.83 -2.02
C SER A 319 45.77 2.59 -1.31
N GLN A 320 46.12 2.73 -0.04
CA GLN A 320 46.59 1.62 0.80
C GLN A 320 45.53 0.51 0.90
N SER A 321 44.26 0.82 1.00
CA SER A 321 43.18 -0.18 1.01
C SER A 321 43.05 -0.92 -0.32
N ASN A 322 43.35 -0.28 -1.45
CA ASN A 322 43.34 -0.95 -2.75
C ASN A 322 44.42 -2.04 -2.85
N THR A 323 45.63 -1.80 -2.31
CA THR A 323 46.70 -2.81 -2.31
C THR A 323 46.40 -4.00 -1.41
N GLN A 324 45.51 -3.82 -0.43
CA GLN A 324 45.09 -4.84 0.53
C GLN A 324 43.73 -5.46 0.18
N ASN A 325 43.08 -5.03 -0.89
CA ASN A 325 41.74 -5.43 -1.28
C ASN A 325 40.68 -5.22 -0.18
N ILE A 326 40.87 -4.19 0.67
CA ILE A 326 39.96 -3.89 1.78
C ILE A 326 38.91 -2.89 1.34
N LEU A 327 37.65 -3.12 1.71
CA LEU A 327 36.56 -2.14 1.57
C LEU A 327 36.70 -1.05 2.64
N ASP A 328 36.90 0.20 2.20
CA ASP A 328 36.95 1.38 3.08
C ASP A 328 35.96 2.42 2.59
N SER A 329 34.79 2.46 3.22
CA SER A 329 33.73 3.43 2.96
C SER A 329 33.49 4.41 4.11
N LEU A 330 34.20 4.28 5.23
CA LEU A 330 34.07 5.19 6.36
C LEU A 330 35.09 6.35 6.32
N GLY A 331 36.10 6.25 5.44
CA GLY A 331 37.13 7.28 5.29
C GLY A 331 37.99 7.40 6.52
N THR A 332 38.31 6.30 7.16
CA THR A 332 39.24 6.26 8.30
C THR A 332 40.58 6.85 7.86
N SER A 333 41.19 7.63 8.74
CA SER A 333 42.30 8.53 8.46
C SER A 333 43.62 7.88 7.94
N SER A 334 43.69 6.58 7.91
CA SER A 334 44.91 5.84 7.48
C SER A 334 44.95 5.42 6.01
N ASN A 335 43.87 5.65 5.23
CA ASN A 335 43.79 5.22 3.83
C ASN A 335 44.28 6.31 2.87
N SER A 336 45.56 6.62 2.91
CA SER A 336 46.24 7.55 1.99
C SER A 336 46.58 6.87 0.65
N LEU A 337 47.06 7.67 -0.30
CA LEU A 337 47.60 7.15 -1.56
C LEU A 337 48.89 6.36 -1.34
N THR A 338 49.12 5.37 -2.20
CA THR A 338 50.46 4.76 -2.39
C THR A 338 51.34 5.69 -3.22
N GLU A 339 52.66 5.42 -3.31
CA GLU A 339 53.54 6.16 -4.22
C GLU A 339 53.06 6.07 -5.68
N ASN A 340 52.62 4.88 -6.11
CA ASN A 340 52.03 4.67 -7.43
C ASN A 340 50.74 5.52 -7.60
N GLY A 341 49.89 5.60 -6.57
CA GLY A 341 48.70 6.44 -6.59
C GLY A 341 49.00 7.94 -6.74
N ARG A 342 50.07 8.43 -6.13
CA ARG A 342 50.57 9.81 -6.30
C ARG A 342 51.07 10.07 -7.72
N GLU A 343 51.78 9.13 -8.31
CA GLU A 343 52.24 9.23 -9.71
C GLU A 343 51.04 9.21 -10.67
N GLN A 344 50.03 8.38 -10.42
CA GLN A 344 48.79 8.36 -11.18
C GLN A 344 48.08 9.74 -11.13
N ALA A 345 47.98 10.34 -9.95
CA ALA A 345 47.39 11.67 -9.79
C ALA A 345 48.13 12.76 -10.54
N LYS A 346 49.50 12.75 -10.49
CA LYS A 346 50.35 13.66 -11.25
C LYS A 346 50.15 13.50 -12.76
N LYS A 347 50.09 12.26 -13.27
CA LYS A 347 49.82 12.00 -14.68
C LYS A 347 48.49 12.59 -15.14
N VAL A 348 47.41 12.35 -14.36
CA VAL A 348 46.09 12.93 -14.65
C VAL A 348 46.13 14.45 -14.61
N ALA A 349 46.84 15.06 -13.67
CA ALA A 349 47.00 16.51 -13.61
C ALA A 349 47.60 17.06 -14.92
N LEU A 350 48.64 16.41 -15.47
CA LEU A 350 49.25 16.81 -16.74
C LEU A 350 48.25 16.69 -17.90
N GLU A 351 47.42 15.65 -17.94
CA GLU A 351 46.40 15.48 -18.98
C GLU A 351 45.29 16.55 -18.92
N LEU A 352 45.05 17.09 -17.72
CA LEU A 352 44.06 18.14 -17.49
C LEU A 352 44.59 19.55 -17.71
N LYS A 353 45.86 19.75 -17.81
CA LYS A 353 46.51 21.07 -17.83
C LYS A 353 45.99 22.00 -18.93
N GLU A 354 45.63 21.44 -20.10
CA GLU A 354 45.11 22.21 -21.23
C GLU A 354 43.58 22.19 -21.33
N LYS A 355 42.88 21.59 -20.35
CA LYS A 355 41.40 21.46 -20.36
C LYS A 355 40.69 22.66 -19.75
N GLY A 356 41.39 23.67 -19.25
CA GLY A 356 40.78 24.86 -18.66
C GLY A 356 40.01 24.61 -17.38
N ILE A 357 40.53 23.73 -16.54
CA ILE A 357 39.91 23.42 -15.23
C ILE A 357 39.94 24.68 -14.36
N THR A 358 38.78 25.06 -13.84
CA THR A 358 38.62 26.26 -13.00
C THR A 358 38.30 25.94 -11.54
N LYS A 359 37.86 24.69 -11.27
CA LYS A 359 37.46 24.25 -9.92
C LYS A 359 37.60 22.75 -9.80
N ILE A 360 38.05 22.31 -8.63
CA ILE A 360 38.06 20.89 -8.26
C ILE A 360 37.13 20.70 -7.07
N ILE A 361 36.24 19.72 -7.15
CA ILE A 361 35.36 19.30 -6.04
C ILE A 361 35.68 17.85 -5.73
N SER A 362 35.96 17.56 -4.47
CA SER A 362 36.39 16.23 -4.04
C SER A 362 35.59 15.73 -2.84
N SER A 363 35.50 14.40 -2.74
CA SER A 363 35.11 13.74 -1.50
C SER A 363 36.11 14.07 -0.37
N PRO A 364 35.66 14.14 0.90
CA PRO A 364 36.54 14.45 2.04
C PRO A 364 37.40 13.27 2.52
N PHE A 365 37.37 12.11 1.85
CA PHE A 365 38.21 10.97 2.23
C PHE A 365 39.68 11.22 1.92
N GLU A 366 40.60 10.71 2.74
CA GLU A 366 42.02 11.02 2.66
C GLU A 366 42.61 10.73 1.25
N ARG A 367 42.35 9.54 0.69
CA ARG A 367 42.78 9.17 -0.68
C ARG A 367 42.28 10.12 -1.76
N THR A 368 41.04 10.65 -1.62
CA THR A 368 40.45 11.58 -2.57
C THR A 368 40.97 12.99 -2.37
N LYS A 369 41.18 13.41 -1.11
CA LYS A 369 41.81 14.71 -0.80
C LYS A 369 43.21 14.78 -1.38
N GLU A 370 44.02 13.75 -1.13
CA GLU A 370 45.39 13.72 -1.60
C GLU A 370 45.45 13.72 -3.14
N THR A 371 44.60 12.94 -3.81
CA THR A 371 44.46 12.98 -5.26
C THR A 371 44.11 14.36 -5.77
N ALA A 372 43.05 14.97 -5.16
CA ALA A 372 42.57 16.30 -5.57
C ALA A 372 43.59 17.39 -5.34
N GLN A 373 44.34 17.32 -4.22
CA GLN A 373 45.38 18.30 -3.91
C GLN A 373 46.56 18.23 -4.89
N ILE A 374 47.03 17.04 -5.23
CA ILE A 374 48.09 16.86 -6.23
C ILE A 374 47.68 17.46 -7.58
N ILE A 375 46.43 17.21 -8.00
CA ILE A 375 45.93 17.78 -9.25
C ILE A 375 45.80 19.31 -9.15
N ALA A 376 45.27 19.79 -8.01
CA ALA A 376 45.06 21.22 -7.77
C ALA A 376 46.37 22.03 -7.79
N ASP A 377 47.43 21.48 -7.13
CA ASP A 377 48.74 22.11 -7.06
C ASP A 377 49.38 22.23 -8.46
N GLU A 378 49.23 21.22 -9.32
CA GLU A 378 49.75 21.23 -10.69
C GLU A 378 48.95 22.21 -11.60
N LEU A 379 47.63 22.33 -11.38
CA LEU A 379 46.76 23.18 -12.20
C LEU A 379 46.63 24.61 -11.67
N GLY A 380 47.08 24.88 -10.45
CA GLY A 380 46.96 26.21 -9.82
C GLY A 380 45.50 26.56 -9.45
N VAL A 381 44.68 25.58 -9.09
CA VAL A 381 43.28 25.79 -8.75
C VAL A 381 42.97 25.37 -7.33
N SER A 382 41.86 25.85 -6.74
CA SER A 382 41.43 25.46 -5.41
C SER A 382 40.62 24.17 -5.39
N VAL A 383 40.67 23.45 -4.29
CA VAL A 383 39.84 22.27 -4.01
C VAL A 383 38.72 22.64 -3.03
N GLU A 384 37.50 22.25 -3.35
CA GLU A 384 36.35 22.26 -2.44
C GLU A 384 35.97 20.84 -2.09
N PHE A 385 35.71 20.58 -0.80
CA PHE A 385 35.28 19.26 -0.34
C PHE A 385 33.76 19.24 -0.14
N ASP A 386 33.12 18.16 -0.61
CA ASP A 386 31.68 17.98 -0.51
C ASP A 386 31.35 16.57 0.01
N ASP A 387 30.66 16.51 1.15
CA ASP A 387 30.26 15.25 1.79
C ASP A 387 29.33 14.41 0.93
N ARG A 388 28.61 15.02 -0.03
CA ARG A 388 27.74 14.30 -0.97
C ARG A 388 28.50 13.43 -1.96
N LEU A 389 29.82 13.63 -2.08
CA LEU A 389 30.71 12.82 -2.92
C LEU A 389 31.38 11.67 -2.17
N ARG A 390 31.01 11.42 -0.91
CA ARG A 390 31.49 10.24 -0.17
C ARG A 390 31.00 8.97 -0.83
N GLU A 391 31.84 7.91 -0.74
CA GLU A 391 31.45 6.55 -1.05
C GLU A 391 30.26 6.15 -0.16
N PHE A 392 29.34 5.32 -0.67
CA PHE A 392 28.26 4.83 0.16
C PHE A 392 28.80 3.88 1.24
N ASN A 393 28.12 3.86 2.40
CA ASN A 393 28.55 3.05 3.53
C ASN A 393 28.23 1.57 3.30
N HIS A 394 29.26 0.72 3.31
CA HIS A 394 29.15 -0.73 3.17
C HIS A 394 28.69 -1.44 4.47
N GLY A 395 28.37 -0.69 5.53
CA GLY A 395 27.91 -1.27 6.80
C GLY A 395 28.96 -2.18 7.43
N ASP A 396 28.54 -3.39 7.82
CA ASP A 396 29.39 -4.39 8.49
C ASP A 396 30.48 -4.98 7.58
N TRP A 397 30.45 -4.68 6.30
CA TRP A 397 31.49 -5.10 5.33
C TRP A 397 32.69 -4.15 5.32
N ASN A 398 32.55 -2.99 5.92
CA ASN A 398 33.63 -2.02 5.96
C ASN A 398 34.81 -2.56 6.77
N GLY A 399 36.01 -2.45 6.22
CA GLY A 399 37.26 -2.99 6.81
C GLY A 399 37.55 -4.47 6.50
N LYS A 400 36.63 -5.19 5.84
CA LYS A 400 36.84 -6.56 5.39
C LYS A 400 37.53 -6.58 4.02
N THR A 401 38.28 -7.63 3.78
CA THR A 401 38.80 -7.91 2.43
C THR A 401 37.71 -8.46 1.52
N ILE A 402 37.89 -8.32 0.22
CA ILE A 402 36.96 -8.88 -0.77
C ILE A 402 36.87 -10.40 -0.62
N ASP A 403 37.99 -11.06 -0.36
CA ASP A 403 38.05 -12.53 -0.19
C ASP A 403 37.27 -12.98 1.06
N GLU A 404 37.37 -12.25 2.18
CA GLU A 404 36.53 -12.51 3.38
C GLU A 404 35.05 -12.38 3.09
N LEU A 405 34.65 -11.40 2.27
CA LEU A 405 33.23 -11.20 1.92
C LEU A 405 32.71 -12.35 1.07
N TYR A 406 33.43 -12.84 0.09
CA TYR A 406 33.03 -13.99 -0.72
C TYR A 406 32.98 -15.27 0.11
N ASN A 407 33.94 -15.47 1.03
CA ASN A 407 33.90 -16.61 1.94
C ASN A 407 32.73 -16.60 2.91
N ASP A 408 32.35 -15.40 3.43
CA ASP A 408 31.23 -15.23 4.34
C ASP A 408 29.86 -15.30 3.61
N ASN A 409 29.83 -15.08 2.30
CA ASN A 409 28.61 -15.01 1.49
C ASN A 409 28.80 -15.69 0.13
N PRO A 410 28.88 -17.02 0.10
CA PRO A 410 29.16 -17.77 -1.13
C PRO A 410 28.08 -17.65 -2.22
N GLU A 411 26.92 -17.11 -1.87
CA GLU A 411 25.85 -16.82 -2.83
C GLU A 411 26.14 -15.62 -3.74
N PHE A 412 27.23 -14.89 -3.55
CA PHE A 412 27.66 -13.78 -4.41
C PHE A 412 28.60 -14.19 -5.53
N GLU A 413 29.01 -15.47 -5.61
CA GLU A 413 29.65 -16.06 -6.80
C GLU A 413 28.53 -16.34 -7.85
#